data_c8d01979bb8ab15b3aded32f28e8d3b6
#
_entry.id   c8d01979bb8ab15b3aded32f28e8d3b6
#
_cell.length_a   1.000
_cell.length_b   1.000
_cell.length_c   1.000
_cell.angle_alpha   90.00
_cell.angle_beta   90.00
_cell.angle_gamma   90.00
#
_symmetry.space_group_name_H-M   'P 1'
#
loop_
_entity.id
_entity.type
_entity.pdbx_description
1 polymer ?
#
loop_
_entity_poly.entity_id
_entity_poly.type
_entity_poly.pdbx_seq_one_letter_code
_entity_poly.pdbx_strand_id
1 'polypeptide(L)'
;MIKIFKCNNTNYINKLIQFLDKRRNEKNYDVKKVSLIIKDIKKNKTKALLKYEKKFSKNNIIRPSKKKINQSINQLEPKVKKAIDFAYSRIHKFHLKQLKGLNNITYKDKFSNKLEYKNIPIDSVGIYVPGNLPSTLLMNSIPAKLANVKRLVLATPKVNGKLNPAVLYAAKKVGINEIWNFGGAQAIASLAYIQKVNKIVGPGNKFVAEAKRQLSGKVVGTESMFAGPSEI
;
A
#
# COMPACT_ATOMS: atom_id res chain seq x y z
N MET A 1 10.86 -17.77 -16.13
CA MET A 1 11.05 -19.21 -16.47
C MET A 1 10.76 -20.02 -15.22
N ILE A 2 9.81 -20.96 -15.31
CA ILE A 2 9.44 -21.87 -14.20
C ILE A 2 10.54 -22.90 -14.05
N LYS A 3 11.04 -23.10 -12.83
CA LYS A 3 12.06 -24.10 -12.54
C LYS A 3 11.37 -25.39 -12.10
N ILE A 4 11.60 -26.47 -12.85
CA ILE A 4 10.98 -27.78 -12.61
C ILE A 4 12.00 -28.67 -11.91
N PHE A 5 11.61 -29.26 -10.79
CA PHE A 5 12.39 -30.27 -10.06
C PHE A 5 11.78 -31.66 -10.31
N LYS A 6 12.53 -32.55 -10.96
CA LYS A 6 12.10 -33.92 -11.19
C LYS A 6 12.38 -34.77 -9.95
N CYS A 7 11.38 -35.47 -9.43
CA CYS A 7 11.45 -36.28 -8.21
C CYS A 7 12.07 -37.68 -8.43
N ASN A 8 12.85 -37.89 -9.50
CA ASN A 8 13.32 -39.22 -9.91
C ASN A 8 14.58 -39.70 -9.18
N ASN A 9 15.13 -38.92 -8.26
CA ASN A 9 16.25 -39.36 -7.42
C ASN A 9 16.09 -38.80 -5.99
N THR A 10 16.67 -39.49 -5.01
CA THR A 10 16.58 -39.19 -3.58
C THR A 10 17.13 -37.80 -3.20
N ASN A 11 17.82 -37.12 -4.11
CA ASN A 11 18.50 -35.85 -3.82
C ASN A 11 17.68 -34.60 -4.26
N TYR A 12 16.45 -34.76 -4.76
CA TYR A 12 15.63 -33.63 -5.22
C TYR A 12 15.20 -32.72 -4.08
N ILE A 13 14.93 -33.28 -2.88
CA ILE A 13 14.53 -32.52 -1.70
C ILE A 13 15.65 -31.55 -1.30
N ASN A 14 16.90 -32.04 -1.21
CA ASN A 14 18.04 -31.17 -0.87
C ASN A 14 18.26 -30.05 -1.90
N LYS A 15 18.07 -30.36 -3.18
CA LYS A 15 18.16 -29.34 -4.25
C LYS A 15 17.02 -28.31 -4.15
N LEU A 16 15.82 -28.75 -3.79
CA LEU A 16 14.67 -27.86 -3.56
C LEU A 16 14.91 -26.97 -2.33
N ILE A 17 15.37 -27.55 -1.22
CA ILE A 17 15.70 -26.81 0.00
C ILE A 17 16.76 -25.76 -0.29
N GLN A 18 17.87 -26.13 -0.93
CA GLN A 18 18.94 -25.20 -1.31
C GLN A 18 18.42 -24.06 -2.21
N PHE A 19 17.52 -24.37 -3.14
CA PHE A 19 16.89 -23.35 -3.98
C PHE A 19 16.01 -22.38 -3.20
N LEU A 20 15.22 -22.89 -2.24
CA LEU A 20 14.37 -22.07 -1.37
C LEU A 20 15.21 -21.23 -0.42
N ASP A 21 16.29 -21.78 0.15
CA ASP A 21 17.19 -21.07 1.06
C ASP A 21 17.96 -19.97 0.34
N LYS A 22 18.37 -20.21 -0.92
CA LYS A 22 18.97 -19.16 -1.74
C LYS A 22 18.03 -17.96 -1.92
N ARG A 23 16.71 -18.21 -2.12
CA ARG A 23 15.70 -17.14 -2.17
C ARG A 23 15.56 -16.37 -0.86
N ARG A 24 15.78 -17.04 0.29
CA ARG A 24 15.78 -16.39 1.61
C ARG A 24 17.00 -15.52 1.84
N ASN A 25 18.18 -15.95 1.36
CA ASN A 25 19.46 -15.27 1.57
C ASN A 25 19.68 -14.04 0.65
N GLU A 26 18.96 -13.91 -0.46
CA GLU A 26 19.00 -12.72 -1.32
C GLU A 26 18.49 -11.43 -0.64
N LYS A 27 17.90 -11.54 0.57
CA LYS A 27 17.30 -10.41 1.32
C LYS A 27 18.31 -9.36 1.80
N ASN A 28 19.57 -9.72 2.05
CA ASN A 28 20.52 -8.81 2.74
C ASN A 28 20.99 -7.62 1.90
N TYR A 29 21.07 -7.76 0.58
CA TYR A 29 21.52 -6.68 -0.31
C TYR A 29 20.46 -5.57 -0.45
N ASP A 30 19.19 -5.94 -0.45
CA ASP A 30 18.09 -4.99 -0.58
C ASP A 30 17.91 -4.16 0.69
N VAL A 31 18.20 -4.72 1.87
CA VAL A 31 18.12 -4.02 3.17
C VAL A 31 18.96 -2.76 3.19
N LYS A 32 20.25 -2.85 2.82
CA LYS A 32 21.17 -1.69 2.80
C LYS A 32 20.73 -0.62 1.80
N LYS A 33 20.32 -1.03 0.58
CA LYS A 33 19.81 -0.10 -0.44
C LYS A 33 18.58 0.65 0.02
N VAL A 34 17.61 -0.06 0.59
CA VAL A 34 16.37 0.54 1.10
C VAL A 34 16.67 1.50 2.25
N SER A 35 17.57 1.13 3.18
CA SER A 35 17.99 2.01 4.28
C SER A 35 18.60 3.32 3.77
N LEU A 36 19.45 3.28 2.74
CA LEU A 36 20.01 4.49 2.14
C LEU A 36 18.93 5.39 1.51
N ILE A 37 17.95 4.80 0.79
CA ILE A 37 16.83 5.56 0.22
C ILE A 37 16.02 6.23 1.33
N ILE A 38 15.71 5.51 2.40
CA ILE A 38 14.94 6.02 3.54
C ILE A 38 15.69 7.19 4.20
N LYS A 39 16.98 7.03 4.48
CA LYS A 39 17.83 8.07 5.07
C LYS A 39 17.90 9.33 4.18
N ASP A 40 18.08 9.14 2.88
CA ASP A 40 18.14 10.26 1.91
C ASP A 40 16.80 11.02 1.87
N ILE A 41 15.65 10.31 1.81
CA ILE A 41 14.33 10.95 1.83
C ILE A 41 14.04 11.62 3.17
N LYS A 42 14.43 11.01 4.29
CA LYS A 42 14.30 11.64 5.61
C LYS A 42 15.01 12.98 5.65
N LYS A 43 16.25 13.06 5.10
CA LYS A 43 17.10 14.27 5.10
C LYS A 43 16.67 15.27 4.02
N ASN A 44 16.59 14.84 2.77
CA ASN A 44 16.49 15.71 1.59
C ASN A 44 15.06 15.80 1.00
N LYS A 45 14.06 15.15 1.65
CA LYS A 45 12.62 15.27 1.34
C LYS A 45 12.31 15.12 -0.16
N THR A 46 11.58 16.07 -0.72
CA THR A 46 11.12 16.07 -2.11
C THR A 46 12.26 16.03 -3.13
N LYS A 47 13.42 16.63 -2.81
CA LYS A 47 14.59 16.58 -3.70
C LYS A 47 15.10 15.16 -3.89
N ALA A 48 15.20 14.38 -2.81
CA ALA A 48 15.57 12.97 -2.87
C ALA A 48 14.50 12.14 -3.58
N LEU A 49 13.22 12.37 -3.29
CA LEU A 49 12.11 11.66 -3.96
C LEU A 49 12.17 11.83 -5.48
N LEU A 50 12.31 13.05 -5.97
CA LEU A 50 12.44 13.35 -7.42
C LEU A 50 13.68 12.68 -8.03
N LYS A 51 14.82 12.68 -7.33
CA LYS A 51 16.05 11.98 -7.75
C LYS A 51 15.78 10.49 -7.96
N TYR A 52 15.11 9.82 -7.02
CA TYR A 52 14.83 8.38 -7.13
C TYR A 52 13.73 8.07 -8.16
N GLU A 53 12.69 8.89 -8.26
CA GLU A 53 11.68 8.74 -9.30
C GLU A 53 12.25 8.91 -10.71
N LYS A 54 13.13 9.88 -10.91
CA LYS A 54 13.86 10.04 -12.18
C LYS A 54 14.73 8.82 -12.49
N LYS A 55 15.44 8.32 -11.47
CA LYS A 55 16.37 7.18 -11.62
C LYS A 55 15.65 5.86 -11.92
N PHE A 56 14.57 5.54 -11.18
CA PHE A 56 13.93 4.23 -11.25
C PHE A 56 12.73 4.16 -12.17
N SER A 57 11.99 5.26 -12.30
CA SER A 57 10.70 5.31 -13.02
C SER A 57 10.73 6.27 -14.20
N LYS A 58 11.86 6.94 -14.48
CA LYS A 58 11.99 8.02 -15.48
C LYS A 58 10.86 9.06 -15.35
N ASN A 59 10.41 9.32 -14.11
CA ASN A 59 9.28 10.15 -13.78
C ASN A 59 9.73 11.48 -13.18
N ASN A 60 9.33 12.60 -13.80
CA ASN A 60 9.62 13.96 -13.33
C ASN A 60 8.40 14.63 -12.67
N ILE A 61 7.20 14.03 -12.79
CA ILE A 61 5.95 14.60 -12.29
C ILE A 61 5.38 13.67 -11.23
N ILE A 62 5.62 14.00 -9.97
CA ILE A 62 5.17 13.18 -8.82
C ILE A 62 3.74 13.52 -8.38
N ARG A 63 3.17 14.65 -8.79
CA ARG A 63 1.79 15.03 -8.48
C ARG A 63 1.04 15.35 -9.77
N PRO A 64 0.14 14.47 -10.22
CA PRO A 64 -0.66 14.71 -11.41
C PRO A 64 -1.70 15.81 -11.16
N SER A 65 -1.96 16.66 -12.15
CA SER A 65 -3.01 17.66 -12.06
C SER A 65 -4.40 17.01 -12.11
N LYS A 66 -5.40 17.66 -11.50
CA LYS A 66 -6.80 17.23 -11.56
C LYS A 66 -7.30 17.06 -13.00
N LYS A 67 -6.90 17.98 -13.91
CA LYS A 67 -7.23 17.90 -15.34
C LYS A 67 -6.71 16.59 -15.95
N LYS A 68 -5.45 16.24 -15.69
CA LYS A 68 -4.82 15.02 -16.22
C LYS A 68 -5.47 13.74 -15.65
N ILE A 69 -5.83 13.76 -14.38
CA ILE A 69 -6.57 12.66 -13.75
C ILE A 69 -7.92 12.46 -14.43
N ASN A 70 -8.72 13.53 -14.60
CA ASN A 70 -10.02 13.45 -15.24
C ASN A 70 -9.93 13.01 -16.70
N GLN A 71 -8.97 13.52 -17.46
CA GLN A 71 -8.71 13.09 -18.84
C GLN A 71 -8.42 11.58 -18.92
N SER A 72 -7.60 11.05 -18.00
CA SER A 72 -7.32 9.61 -17.94
C SER A 72 -8.57 8.81 -17.60
N ILE A 73 -9.37 9.25 -16.65
CA ILE A 73 -10.63 8.58 -16.26
C ILE A 73 -11.64 8.55 -17.40
N ASN A 74 -11.71 9.59 -18.22
CA ASN A 74 -12.64 9.65 -19.36
C ASN A 74 -12.31 8.63 -20.44
N GLN A 75 -11.04 8.19 -20.54
CA GLN A 75 -10.59 7.15 -21.46
C GLN A 75 -10.92 5.72 -20.98
N LEU A 76 -11.44 5.57 -19.75
CA LEU A 76 -11.74 4.26 -19.20
C LEU A 76 -13.04 3.70 -19.80
N GLU A 77 -12.98 2.45 -20.29
CA GLU A 77 -14.12 1.75 -20.87
C GLU A 77 -15.30 1.67 -19.87
N PRO A 78 -16.55 1.85 -20.36
CA PRO A 78 -17.74 1.76 -19.51
C PRO A 78 -17.87 0.42 -18.79
N LYS A 79 -17.47 -0.69 -19.42
CA LYS A 79 -17.49 -2.04 -18.82
C LYS A 79 -16.59 -2.09 -17.58
N VAL A 80 -15.39 -1.51 -17.65
CA VAL A 80 -14.45 -1.48 -16.53
C VAL A 80 -14.97 -0.58 -15.39
N LYS A 81 -15.59 0.56 -15.70
CA LYS A 81 -16.25 1.41 -14.69
C LYS A 81 -17.34 0.64 -13.95
N LYS A 82 -18.23 -0.07 -14.67
CA LYS A 82 -19.28 -0.91 -14.07
C LYS A 82 -18.70 -2.00 -13.17
N ALA A 83 -17.61 -2.65 -13.58
CA ALA A 83 -16.95 -3.68 -12.78
C ALA A 83 -16.37 -3.11 -11.46
N ILE A 84 -15.75 -1.91 -11.52
CA ILE A 84 -15.23 -1.23 -10.34
C ILE A 84 -16.39 -0.80 -9.41
N ASP A 85 -17.48 -0.28 -9.95
CA ASP A 85 -18.68 0.10 -9.18
C ASP A 85 -19.32 -1.10 -8.47
N PHE A 86 -19.39 -2.23 -9.17
CA PHE A 86 -19.88 -3.49 -8.60
C PHE A 86 -18.95 -3.98 -7.46
N ALA A 87 -17.63 -4.00 -7.68
CA ALA A 87 -16.67 -4.38 -6.65
C ALA A 87 -16.73 -3.45 -5.43
N TYR A 88 -16.80 -2.13 -5.66
CA TYR A 88 -16.98 -1.14 -4.60
C TYR A 88 -18.20 -1.45 -3.75
N SER A 89 -19.36 -1.68 -4.37
CA SER A 89 -20.60 -1.95 -3.66
C SER A 89 -20.49 -3.19 -2.76
N ARG A 90 -19.90 -4.27 -3.25
CA ARG A 90 -19.72 -5.52 -2.50
C ARG A 90 -18.77 -5.35 -1.31
N ILE A 91 -17.62 -4.74 -1.53
CA ILE A 91 -16.61 -4.50 -0.50
C ILE A 91 -17.18 -3.57 0.57
N HIS A 92 -17.85 -2.48 0.15
CA HIS A 92 -18.47 -1.53 1.06
C HIS A 92 -19.53 -2.19 1.96
N LYS A 93 -20.44 -2.97 1.37
CA LYS A 93 -21.49 -3.68 2.12
C LYS A 93 -20.91 -4.64 3.17
N PHE A 94 -19.83 -5.35 2.81
CA PHE A 94 -19.16 -6.28 3.72
C PHE A 94 -18.54 -5.54 4.92
N HIS A 95 -17.72 -4.52 4.65
CA HIS A 95 -17.03 -3.76 5.70
C HIS A 95 -17.99 -2.92 6.56
N LEU A 96 -19.12 -2.49 6.00
CA LEU A 96 -20.16 -1.82 6.77
C LEU A 96 -20.77 -2.74 7.84
N LYS A 97 -20.88 -4.06 7.57
CA LYS A 97 -21.31 -5.04 8.57
C LYS A 97 -20.27 -5.24 9.67
N GLN A 98 -18.98 -5.26 9.30
CA GLN A 98 -17.89 -5.37 10.30
C GLN A 98 -17.89 -4.16 11.26
N LEU A 99 -18.14 -2.96 10.73
CA LEU A 99 -18.18 -1.74 11.54
C LEU A 99 -19.26 -1.78 12.64
N LYS A 100 -20.40 -2.41 12.39
CA LYS A 100 -21.48 -2.54 13.38
C LYS A 100 -21.07 -3.32 14.64
N GLY A 101 -20.03 -4.14 14.58
CA GLY A 101 -19.47 -4.87 15.74
C GLY A 101 -18.47 -4.05 16.58
N LEU A 102 -18.11 -2.85 16.15
CA LEU A 102 -17.14 -2.00 16.84
C LEU A 102 -17.87 -1.02 17.77
N ASN A 103 -18.30 -1.51 18.95
CA ASN A 103 -18.97 -0.67 19.93
C ASN A 103 -17.98 -0.11 20.94
N ASN A 104 -18.19 1.13 21.37
CA ASN A 104 -17.52 1.67 22.55
C ASN A 104 -18.18 1.05 23.79
N ILE A 105 -17.34 0.72 24.79
CA ILE A 105 -17.80 0.11 26.04
C ILE A 105 -17.47 1.07 27.17
N THR A 106 -18.44 1.34 28.05
CA THR A 106 -18.23 2.08 29.28
C THR A 106 -18.70 1.21 30.44
N TYR A 107 -17.84 1.02 31.43
CA TYR A 107 -18.13 0.27 32.63
C TYR A 107 -17.77 1.09 33.87
N LYS A 108 -18.66 1.13 34.86
CA LYS A 108 -18.38 1.66 36.20
C LYS A 108 -18.39 0.54 37.21
N ASP A 109 -17.34 0.43 37.99
CA ASP A 109 -17.27 -0.52 39.09
C ASP A 109 -17.98 -0.01 40.35
N LYS A 110 -18.05 -0.88 41.37
CA LYS A 110 -18.64 -0.54 42.69
C LYS A 110 -17.90 0.56 43.47
N PHE A 111 -16.68 0.89 43.06
CA PHE A 111 -15.86 1.94 43.66
C PHE A 111 -15.90 3.25 42.89
N SER A 112 -16.82 3.38 41.93
CA SER A 112 -16.97 4.54 41.04
C SER A 112 -15.84 4.75 40.03
N ASN A 113 -14.94 3.77 39.84
CA ASN A 113 -13.96 3.81 38.77
C ASN A 113 -14.67 3.65 37.43
N LYS A 114 -14.31 4.51 36.48
CA LYS A 114 -14.85 4.47 35.12
C LYS A 114 -13.81 3.87 34.17
N LEU A 115 -14.12 2.73 33.55
CA LEU A 115 -13.33 2.10 32.51
C LEU A 115 -14.02 2.28 31.16
N GLU A 116 -13.26 2.73 30.16
CA GLU A 116 -13.80 2.96 28.82
C GLU A 116 -12.94 2.28 27.76
N TYR A 117 -13.57 1.53 26.85
CA TYR A 117 -12.95 1.08 25.60
C TYR A 117 -13.53 1.92 24.46
N LYS A 118 -12.64 2.67 23.79
CA LYS A 118 -13.03 3.58 22.71
C LYS A 118 -12.34 3.22 21.40
N ASN A 119 -13.14 3.12 20.34
CA ASN A 119 -12.64 3.01 18.98
C ASN A 119 -12.46 4.42 18.40
N ILE A 120 -11.21 4.84 18.23
CA ILE A 120 -10.87 6.18 17.71
C ILE A 120 -10.21 6.01 16.33
N PRO A 121 -10.72 6.69 15.28
CA PRO A 121 -10.08 6.66 13.98
C PRO A 121 -8.71 7.32 14.01
N ILE A 122 -7.73 6.76 13.29
CA ILE A 122 -6.47 7.44 13.03
C ILE A 122 -6.68 8.58 12.03
N ASP A 123 -5.84 9.62 12.08
CA ASP A 123 -6.06 10.83 11.26
C ASP A 123 -5.80 10.60 9.78
N SER A 124 -4.81 9.78 9.42
CA SER A 124 -4.40 9.62 8.03
C SER A 124 -3.85 8.25 7.70
N VAL A 125 -4.16 7.80 6.47
CA VAL A 125 -3.65 6.55 5.89
C VAL A 125 -3.02 6.81 4.53
N GLY A 126 -1.79 6.36 4.34
CA GLY A 126 -1.12 6.25 3.05
C GLY A 126 -1.44 4.89 2.42
N ILE A 127 -2.03 4.91 1.25
CA ILE A 127 -2.39 3.70 0.51
C ILE A 127 -1.41 3.54 -0.64
N TYR A 128 -0.56 2.52 -0.57
CA TYR A 128 0.31 2.16 -1.68
C TYR A 128 -0.40 1.15 -2.58
N VAL A 129 -0.53 1.49 -3.85
CA VAL A 129 -1.19 0.64 -4.85
C VAL A 129 -0.24 0.40 -6.01
N PRO A 130 0.11 -0.86 -6.34
CA PRO A 130 0.76 -1.18 -7.60
C PRO A 130 -0.04 -0.60 -8.76
N GLY A 131 0.64 -0.03 -9.77
CA GLY A 131 0.03 0.84 -10.77
C GLY A 131 -1.11 0.26 -11.63
N ASN A 132 -1.43 -1.03 -11.50
CA ASN A 132 -2.45 -1.73 -12.28
C ASN A 132 -3.51 -2.47 -11.44
N LEU A 133 -3.62 -2.18 -10.14
CA LEU A 133 -4.50 -2.92 -9.22
C LEU A 133 -5.60 -2.05 -8.59
N PRO A 134 -6.68 -1.71 -9.30
CA PRO A 134 -7.80 -0.94 -8.74
C PRO A 134 -8.50 -1.65 -7.58
N SER A 135 -8.54 -3.00 -7.61
CA SER A 135 -9.08 -3.80 -6.50
C SER A 135 -8.32 -3.59 -5.20
N THR A 136 -7.00 -3.54 -5.26
CA THR A 136 -6.14 -3.23 -4.09
C THR A 136 -6.48 -1.87 -3.49
N LEU A 137 -6.74 -0.87 -4.33
CA LEU A 137 -7.18 0.43 -3.85
C LEU A 137 -8.49 0.32 -3.08
N LEU A 138 -9.52 -0.31 -3.66
CA LEU A 138 -10.82 -0.49 -3.02
C LEU A 138 -10.72 -1.24 -1.69
N MET A 139 -9.98 -2.35 -1.67
CA MET A 139 -9.80 -3.19 -0.48
C MET A 139 -9.14 -2.46 0.69
N ASN A 140 -8.28 -1.48 0.43
CA ASN A 140 -7.61 -0.71 1.49
C ASN A 140 -8.35 0.59 1.84
N SER A 141 -8.95 1.25 0.86
CA SER A 141 -9.53 2.58 1.06
C SER A 141 -10.96 2.54 1.61
N ILE A 142 -11.76 1.55 1.25
CA ILE A 142 -13.14 1.44 1.73
C ILE A 142 -13.20 1.22 3.24
N PRO A 143 -12.44 0.24 3.83
CA PRO A 143 -12.39 0.11 5.28
C PRO A 143 -11.90 1.38 5.98
N ALA A 144 -10.87 2.04 5.43
CA ALA A 144 -10.36 3.28 6.00
C ALA A 144 -11.41 4.40 6.00
N LYS A 145 -12.20 4.53 4.92
CA LYS A 145 -13.32 5.50 4.86
C LYS A 145 -14.40 5.17 5.87
N LEU A 146 -14.80 3.91 5.96
CA LEU A 146 -15.82 3.46 6.90
C LEU A 146 -15.38 3.63 8.36
N ALA A 147 -14.08 3.47 8.63
CA ALA A 147 -13.47 3.76 9.93
C ALA A 147 -13.30 5.27 10.20
N ASN A 148 -13.89 6.15 9.39
CA ASN A 148 -13.84 7.61 9.53
C ASN A 148 -12.42 8.22 9.49
N VAL A 149 -11.48 7.59 8.80
CA VAL A 149 -10.16 8.19 8.55
C VAL A 149 -10.32 9.45 7.70
N LYS A 150 -9.90 10.58 8.23
CA LYS A 150 -10.12 11.89 7.61
C LYS A 150 -9.31 12.09 6.33
N ARG A 151 -8.05 11.66 6.32
CA ARG A 151 -7.12 11.90 5.22
C ARG A 151 -6.62 10.58 4.62
N LEU A 152 -6.89 10.37 3.32
CA LEU A 152 -6.38 9.25 2.53
C LEU A 152 -5.43 9.78 1.46
N VAL A 153 -4.22 9.23 1.44
CA VAL A 153 -3.14 9.59 0.51
C VAL A 153 -2.82 8.38 -0.37
N LEU A 154 -3.10 8.48 -1.66
CA LEU A 154 -2.76 7.45 -2.63
C LEU A 154 -1.37 7.65 -3.20
N ALA A 155 -0.53 6.62 -3.12
CA ALA A 155 0.74 6.50 -3.83
C ALA A 155 0.65 5.36 -4.84
N THR A 156 0.78 5.68 -6.14
CA THR A 156 0.70 4.69 -7.21
C THR A 156 1.68 5.03 -8.33
N PRO A 157 2.58 4.11 -8.74
CA PRO A 157 3.52 4.34 -9.82
C PRO A 157 2.80 4.34 -11.18
N LYS A 158 3.43 4.97 -12.16
CA LYS A 158 3.07 4.80 -13.57
C LYS A 158 3.37 3.39 -14.05
N VAL A 159 2.54 2.92 -14.96
CA VAL A 159 2.79 1.71 -15.75
C VAL A 159 2.93 2.17 -17.21
N ASN A 160 4.03 1.82 -17.84
CA ASN A 160 4.35 2.24 -19.21
C ASN A 160 4.23 3.77 -19.41
N GLY A 161 4.72 4.54 -18.46
CA GLY A 161 4.72 6.01 -18.51
C GLY A 161 3.38 6.69 -18.23
N LYS A 162 2.30 5.95 -17.98
CA LYS A 162 0.94 6.47 -17.76
C LYS A 162 0.38 6.03 -16.41
N LEU A 163 -0.44 6.86 -15.78
CA LEU A 163 -1.26 6.46 -14.66
C LEU A 163 -2.42 5.59 -15.15
N ASN A 164 -2.72 4.52 -14.44
CA ASN A 164 -3.79 3.61 -14.81
C ASN A 164 -5.17 4.27 -14.57
N PRO A 165 -6.01 4.44 -15.61
CA PRO A 165 -7.33 5.06 -15.48
C PRO A 165 -8.25 4.34 -14.50
N ALA A 166 -8.16 3.01 -14.40
CA ALA A 166 -8.98 2.21 -13.50
C ALA A 166 -8.65 2.49 -12.01
N VAL A 167 -7.34 2.64 -11.68
CA VAL A 167 -6.91 3.04 -10.34
C VAL A 167 -7.39 4.46 -10.02
N LEU A 168 -7.28 5.39 -10.97
CA LEU A 168 -7.76 6.77 -10.79
C LEU A 168 -9.28 6.84 -10.63
N TYR A 169 -10.03 6.04 -11.39
CA TYR A 169 -11.48 5.95 -11.26
C TYR A 169 -11.89 5.40 -9.89
N ALA A 170 -11.25 4.32 -9.44
CA ALA A 170 -11.47 3.76 -8.11
C ALA A 170 -11.14 4.78 -6.99
N ALA A 171 -10.06 5.57 -7.13
CA ALA A 171 -9.71 6.64 -6.20
C ALA A 171 -10.80 7.72 -6.14
N LYS A 172 -11.30 8.17 -7.31
CA LYS A 172 -12.41 9.11 -7.41
C LYS A 172 -13.67 8.57 -6.76
N LYS A 173 -14.00 7.30 -6.99
CA LYS A 173 -15.19 6.62 -6.41
C LYS A 173 -15.17 6.60 -4.90
N VAL A 174 -14.01 6.39 -4.28
CA VAL A 174 -13.85 6.42 -2.80
C VAL A 174 -13.74 7.85 -2.26
N GLY A 175 -13.48 8.85 -3.12
CA GLY A 175 -13.28 10.24 -2.71
C GLY A 175 -11.86 10.55 -2.25
N ILE A 176 -10.84 9.90 -2.82
CA ILE A 176 -9.43 10.21 -2.56
C ILE A 176 -9.00 11.36 -3.47
N ASN A 177 -8.58 12.47 -2.87
CA ASN A 177 -8.14 13.67 -3.58
C ASN A 177 -6.62 13.86 -3.59
N GLU A 178 -5.90 13.24 -2.65
CA GLU A 178 -4.44 13.28 -2.61
C GLU A 178 -3.86 12.08 -3.36
N ILE A 179 -3.50 12.29 -4.63
CA ILE A 179 -2.95 11.26 -5.50
C ILE A 179 -1.52 11.64 -5.87
N TRP A 180 -0.61 10.73 -5.59
CA TRP A 180 0.81 10.89 -5.86
C TRP A 180 1.30 9.80 -6.79
N ASN A 181 2.13 10.20 -7.74
CA ASN A 181 2.68 9.35 -8.78
C ASN A 181 4.13 9.01 -8.47
N PHE A 182 4.31 8.09 -7.56
CA PHE A 182 5.61 7.53 -7.21
C PHE A 182 5.48 6.08 -6.72
N GLY A 183 6.58 5.32 -6.81
CA GLY A 183 6.62 3.89 -6.50
C GLY A 183 7.80 3.45 -5.66
N GLY A 184 7.92 2.15 -5.41
CA GLY A 184 9.06 1.55 -4.73
C GLY A 184 9.29 1.96 -3.27
N ALA A 185 10.49 1.70 -2.76
CA ALA A 185 10.88 2.05 -1.39
C ALA A 185 10.78 3.56 -1.10
N GLN A 186 11.08 4.40 -2.11
CA GLN A 186 10.99 5.85 -1.99
C GLN A 186 9.55 6.32 -1.81
N ALA A 187 8.55 5.59 -2.32
CA ALA A 187 7.15 5.90 -2.08
C ALA A 187 6.78 5.71 -0.61
N ILE A 188 7.19 4.61 0.00
CA ILE A 188 6.94 4.31 1.40
C ILE A 188 7.64 5.32 2.31
N ALA A 189 8.91 5.63 2.04
CA ALA A 189 9.64 6.67 2.76
C ALA A 189 8.99 8.05 2.61
N SER A 190 8.44 8.38 1.42
CA SER A 190 7.73 9.63 1.18
C SER A 190 6.43 9.71 1.98
N LEU A 191 5.62 8.64 1.99
CA LEU A 191 4.40 8.58 2.79
C LEU A 191 4.70 8.81 4.29
N ALA A 192 5.80 8.24 4.80
CA ALA A 192 6.20 8.42 6.20
C ALA A 192 6.77 9.80 6.52
N TYR A 193 7.70 10.33 5.70
CA TYR A 193 8.49 11.53 6.07
C TYR A 193 8.09 12.82 5.36
N ILE A 194 7.43 12.73 4.20
CA ILE A 194 6.96 13.90 3.44
C ILE A 194 5.47 14.10 3.65
N GLN A 195 4.68 13.05 3.42
CA GLN A 195 3.23 13.09 3.60
C GLN A 195 2.81 12.94 5.08
N LYS A 196 3.67 12.36 5.90
CA LYS A 196 3.49 12.20 7.36
C LYS A 196 2.17 11.53 7.71
N VAL A 197 1.87 10.40 7.06
CA VAL A 197 0.67 9.62 7.38
C VAL A 197 0.88 8.77 8.63
N ASN A 198 -0.21 8.50 9.38
CA ASN A 198 -0.14 7.70 10.61
C ASN A 198 0.04 6.20 10.30
N LYS A 199 -0.53 5.70 9.20
CA LYS A 199 -0.44 4.29 8.80
C LYS A 199 -0.26 4.17 7.30
N ILE A 200 0.56 3.20 6.86
CA ILE A 200 0.75 2.84 5.44
C ILE A 200 0.21 1.43 5.23
N VAL A 201 -0.64 1.27 4.22
CA VAL A 201 -1.24 -0.01 3.84
C VAL A 201 -1.09 -0.27 2.33
N GLY A 202 -1.29 -1.51 1.93
CA GLY A 202 -1.29 -1.94 0.53
C GLY A 202 -0.06 -2.76 0.15
N PRO A 203 -0.19 -3.72 -0.77
CA PRO A 203 0.87 -4.65 -1.17
C PRO A 203 1.94 -3.95 -2.01
N GLY A 204 3.11 -4.55 -2.08
CA GLY A 204 4.20 -4.08 -2.92
C GLY A 204 5.26 -5.13 -3.16
N ASN A 205 6.23 -4.81 -3.99
CA ASN A 205 7.39 -5.68 -4.22
C ASN A 205 8.32 -5.74 -3.00
N LYS A 206 9.37 -6.54 -3.08
CA LYS A 206 10.35 -6.72 -1.99
C LYS A 206 10.94 -5.41 -1.44
N PHE A 207 11.13 -4.38 -2.27
CA PHE A 207 11.64 -3.08 -1.81
C PHE A 207 10.61 -2.29 -1.02
N VAL A 208 9.33 -2.38 -1.41
CA VAL A 208 8.21 -1.79 -0.69
C VAL A 208 8.02 -2.49 0.66
N ALA A 209 8.02 -3.83 0.66
CA ALA A 209 7.91 -4.63 1.88
C ALA A 209 9.05 -4.33 2.85
N GLU A 210 10.29 -4.28 2.36
CA GLU A 210 11.47 -3.96 3.18
C GLU A 210 11.42 -2.52 3.72
N ALA A 211 10.97 -1.54 2.93
CA ALA A 211 10.83 -0.18 3.41
C ALA A 211 9.77 -0.07 4.53
N LYS A 212 8.64 -0.77 4.40
CA LYS A 212 7.64 -0.86 5.47
C LYS A 212 8.24 -1.49 6.72
N ARG A 213 8.95 -2.62 6.58
CA ARG A 213 9.59 -3.31 7.70
C ARG A 213 10.55 -2.39 8.48
N GLN A 214 11.36 -1.58 7.78
CA GLN A 214 12.30 -0.65 8.43
C GLN A 214 11.61 0.51 9.15
N LEU A 215 10.44 0.94 8.69
CA LEU A 215 9.72 2.10 9.21
C LEU A 215 8.61 1.74 10.21
N SER A 216 8.12 0.51 10.16
CA SER A 216 7.04 0.00 11.01
C SER A 216 7.38 0.10 12.49
N GLY A 217 6.45 0.62 13.29
CA GLY A 217 6.58 0.78 14.72
C GLY A 217 7.59 1.83 15.19
N LYS A 218 8.39 2.42 14.26
CA LYS A 218 9.38 3.46 14.57
C LYS A 218 8.97 4.85 14.09
N VAL A 219 8.30 4.92 12.97
CA VAL A 219 7.95 6.19 12.31
C VAL A 219 6.49 6.22 11.89
N VAL A 220 5.97 5.08 11.42
CA VAL A 220 4.62 4.96 10.88
C VAL A 220 4.07 3.58 11.18
N GLY A 221 2.75 3.47 11.38
CA GLY A 221 2.09 2.18 11.45
C GLY A 221 2.04 1.50 10.07
N THR A 222 2.09 0.17 10.04
CA THR A 222 1.87 -0.62 8.82
C THR A 222 0.85 -1.71 9.10
N GLU A 223 0.53 -2.53 8.10
CA GLU A 223 -0.23 -3.76 8.34
C GLU A 223 0.54 -4.69 9.28
N SER A 224 -0.17 -5.45 10.09
CA SER A 224 0.40 -6.32 11.13
C SER A 224 1.21 -7.50 10.58
N MET A 225 0.92 -7.94 9.36
CA MET A 225 1.66 -9.00 8.68
C MET A 225 2.28 -8.49 7.39
N PHE A 226 3.59 -8.74 7.23
CA PHE A 226 4.26 -8.52 5.96
C PHE A 226 3.95 -9.68 5.03
N ALA A 227 3.66 -9.37 3.76
CA ALA A 227 3.46 -10.41 2.75
C ALA A 227 4.67 -11.33 2.68
N GLY A 228 4.44 -12.61 2.90
CA GLY A 228 5.39 -13.68 2.62
C GLY A 228 5.49 -13.97 1.12
N PRO A 229 6.27 -14.99 0.72
CA PRO A 229 6.21 -15.52 -0.63
C PRO A 229 4.80 -16.05 -0.90
N SER A 230 4.23 -15.69 -2.06
CA SER A 230 2.96 -16.28 -2.49
C SER A 230 3.19 -17.74 -2.85
N GLU A 231 2.41 -18.62 -2.27
CA GLU A 231 2.33 -20.04 -2.61
C GLU A 231 1.09 -20.22 -3.50
N ILE A 232 1.26 -20.98 -4.58
CA ILE A 232 0.21 -21.35 -5.53
C ILE A 232 -0.01 -22.84 -5.41
#